data_3454faca16c5a011cb481fb47b212984
#
_entry.id   3454faca16c5a011cb481fb47b212984
#
_cell.length_a   1.000
_cell.length_b   1.000
_cell.length_c   1.000
_cell.angle_alpha   90.00
_cell.angle_beta   90.00
_cell.angle_gamma   90.00
#
_symmetry.space_group_name_H-M   'P 1'
#
loop_
_entity.id
_entity.type
_entity.pdbx_description
1 polymer ?
#
loop_
_entity_poly.entity_id
_entity_poly.type
_entity_poly.pdbx_seq_one_letter_code
_entity_poly.pdbx_strand_id
1 'polypeptide(L)'
;MANVDILITTEEDTNVVFGIKEKDYETVADKLAQTFKFKIVAITLREDLSVWRNNWTAIAFQDGKLYKDRKYEVEIVDRVGAGDSFTSGFLYGWIREKDVQKGVQYGNAFAALKHTVPGDFNWNTLEEVENQIKGGGLRISR
;
A
#
# COMPACT_ATOMS: atom_id res chain seq x y z
N MET A 1 20.84 -0.25 -7.16
CA MET A 1 19.91 0.44 -6.24
C MET A 1 20.47 1.76 -5.68
N ALA A 2 21.69 2.16 -6.01
CA ALA A 2 22.40 3.31 -5.39
C ALA A 2 21.67 4.68 -5.49
N ASN A 3 20.74 4.84 -6.42
CA ASN A 3 20.02 6.11 -6.69
C ASN A 3 18.51 5.98 -6.47
N VAL A 4 18.08 5.06 -5.61
CA VAL A 4 16.67 4.85 -5.27
C VAL A 4 16.46 5.28 -3.83
N ASP A 5 15.57 6.25 -3.61
CA ASP A 5 15.22 6.75 -2.29
C ASP A 5 14.05 5.98 -1.67
N ILE A 6 13.07 5.60 -2.47
CA ILE A 6 11.84 4.94 -2.01
C ILE A 6 11.68 3.61 -2.74
N LEU A 7 11.52 2.54 -1.97
CA LEU A 7 11.11 1.24 -2.47
C LEU A 7 9.63 1.04 -2.13
N ILE A 8 8.83 0.73 -3.15
CA ILE A 8 7.46 0.21 -2.99
C ILE A 8 7.46 -1.19 -3.58
N THR A 9 7.09 -2.18 -2.79
CA THR A 9 7.20 -3.59 -3.16
C THR A 9 6.05 -4.40 -2.58
N THR A 10 5.96 -5.66 -2.99
CA THR A 10 5.00 -6.62 -2.42
C THR A 10 5.70 -7.52 -1.39
N GLU A 11 4.91 -8.15 -0.54
CA GLU A 11 5.37 -9.20 0.38
C GLU A 11 6.16 -10.30 -0.35
N GLU A 12 5.68 -10.74 -1.51
CA GLU A 12 6.33 -11.79 -2.30
C GLU A 12 7.69 -11.35 -2.86
N ASP A 13 7.77 -10.13 -3.39
CA ASP A 13 8.98 -9.59 -3.99
C ASP A 13 10.12 -9.40 -2.97
N THR A 14 9.80 -9.17 -1.70
CA THR A 14 10.83 -9.05 -0.66
C THR A 14 11.68 -10.31 -0.57
N ASN A 15 11.07 -11.47 -0.76
CA ASN A 15 11.74 -12.77 -0.77
C ASN A 15 12.31 -13.11 -2.17
N VAL A 16 11.49 -13.00 -3.22
CA VAL A 16 11.85 -13.48 -4.56
C VAL A 16 12.92 -12.60 -5.21
N VAL A 17 12.80 -11.27 -5.09
CA VAL A 17 13.70 -10.32 -5.75
C VAL A 17 14.90 -9.96 -4.86
N PHE A 18 14.64 -9.74 -3.58
CA PHE A 18 15.67 -9.25 -2.64
C PHE A 18 16.28 -10.36 -1.77
N GLY A 19 15.69 -11.57 -1.75
CA GLY A 19 16.15 -12.68 -0.93
C GLY A 19 16.01 -12.43 0.59
N ILE A 20 15.16 -11.47 0.98
CA ILE A 20 14.96 -11.10 2.38
C ILE A 20 13.63 -11.67 2.87
N LYS A 21 13.72 -12.63 3.81
CA LYS A 21 12.59 -13.26 4.47
C LYS A 21 12.83 -13.31 5.96
N GLU A 22 11.97 -12.68 6.74
CA GLU A 22 12.06 -12.62 8.19
C GLU A 22 10.71 -13.00 8.84
N LYS A 23 10.70 -13.03 10.17
CA LYS A 23 9.49 -13.40 10.95
C LYS A 23 8.37 -12.38 10.84
N ASP A 24 8.72 -11.11 10.62
CA ASP A 24 7.79 -10.01 10.55
C ASP A 24 8.24 -8.97 9.50
N TYR A 25 7.29 -8.20 9.02
CA TYR A 25 7.53 -7.22 7.95
C TYR A 25 8.29 -5.98 8.41
N GLU A 26 8.31 -5.68 9.70
CA GLU A 26 9.13 -4.59 10.25
C GLU A 26 10.61 -4.91 10.07
N THR A 27 11.02 -6.11 10.45
CA THR A 27 12.40 -6.60 10.26
C THR A 27 12.76 -6.69 8.78
N VAL A 28 11.82 -7.12 7.92
CA VAL A 28 12.03 -7.13 6.45
C VAL A 28 12.29 -5.73 5.93
N ALA A 29 11.45 -4.77 6.30
CA ALA A 29 11.57 -3.39 5.83
C ALA A 29 12.85 -2.70 6.34
N ASP A 30 13.21 -2.93 7.60
CA ASP A 30 14.46 -2.42 8.18
C ASP A 30 15.69 -2.98 7.44
N LYS A 31 15.73 -4.29 7.19
CA LYS A 31 16.82 -4.91 6.43
C LYS A 31 16.94 -4.38 5.01
N LEU A 32 15.81 -4.20 4.31
CA LEU A 32 15.78 -3.59 2.99
C LEU A 32 16.34 -2.16 3.04
N ALA A 33 15.87 -1.36 3.98
CA ALA A 33 16.33 0.01 4.15
C ALA A 33 17.85 0.07 4.43
N GLN A 34 18.35 -0.76 5.32
CA GLN A 34 19.78 -0.78 5.69
C GLN A 34 20.66 -1.30 4.56
N THR A 35 20.25 -2.40 3.91
CA THR A 35 21.06 -3.05 2.85
C THR A 35 21.22 -2.17 1.62
N PHE A 36 20.14 -1.55 1.19
CA PHE A 36 20.09 -0.78 -0.08
C PHE A 36 20.09 0.73 0.12
N LYS A 37 20.08 1.21 1.38
CA LYS A 37 20.07 2.63 1.75
C LYS A 37 18.81 3.37 1.29
N PHE A 38 17.67 2.66 1.27
CA PHE A 38 16.38 3.31 1.01
C PHE A 38 15.99 4.22 2.18
N LYS A 39 15.48 5.41 1.88
CA LYS A 39 14.91 6.33 2.88
C LYS A 39 13.55 5.85 3.36
N ILE A 40 12.76 5.30 2.43
CA ILE A 40 11.42 4.75 2.72
C ILE A 40 11.30 3.38 2.06
N VAL A 41 10.77 2.41 2.81
CA VAL A 41 10.35 1.10 2.27
C VAL A 41 8.88 0.94 2.56
N ALA A 42 8.06 0.80 1.53
CA ALA A 42 6.64 0.48 1.65
C ALA A 42 6.37 -0.94 1.11
N ILE A 43 5.62 -1.74 1.87
CA ILE A 43 5.29 -3.12 1.52
C ILE A 43 3.77 -3.28 1.51
N THR A 44 3.22 -3.67 0.37
CA THR A 44 1.81 -4.04 0.27
C THR A 44 1.62 -5.48 0.70
N LEU A 45 0.58 -5.71 1.49
CA LEU A 45 0.26 -6.99 2.12
C LEU A 45 -1.14 -7.43 1.70
N ARG A 46 -1.27 -8.67 1.27
CA ARG A 46 -2.53 -9.25 0.85
C ARG A 46 -2.76 -10.58 1.54
N GLU A 47 -3.97 -10.75 2.09
CA GLU A 47 -4.44 -12.01 2.64
C GLU A 47 -5.68 -12.45 1.84
N ASP A 48 -5.56 -13.52 1.07
CA ASP A 48 -6.64 -14.05 0.27
C ASP A 48 -7.65 -14.79 1.18
N LEU A 49 -8.88 -14.25 1.28
CA LEU A 49 -9.98 -14.87 2.03
C LEU A 49 -10.76 -15.85 1.14
N SER A 50 -10.90 -15.51 -0.13
CA SER A 50 -11.49 -16.34 -1.17
C SER A 50 -11.05 -15.84 -2.55
N VAL A 51 -11.52 -16.50 -3.63
CA VAL A 51 -11.25 -16.06 -5.01
C VAL A 51 -11.71 -14.60 -5.26
N TRP A 52 -12.80 -14.18 -4.58
CA TRP A 52 -13.45 -12.88 -4.80
C TRP A 52 -13.26 -11.90 -3.64
N ARG A 53 -12.58 -12.28 -2.56
CA ARG A 53 -12.41 -11.43 -1.38
C ARG A 53 -11.01 -11.54 -0.82
N ASN A 54 -10.41 -10.42 -0.52
CA ASN A 54 -9.15 -10.37 0.22
C ASN A 54 -9.16 -9.28 1.30
N ASN A 55 -8.24 -9.41 2.23
CA ASN A 55 -7.81 -8.33 3.09
C ASN A 55 -6.63 -7.63 2.43
N TRP A 56 -6.75 -6.34 2.21
CA TRP A 56 -5.71 -5.49 1.69
C TRP A 56 -5.19 -4.55 2.78
N THR A 57 -3.89 -4.46 2.93
CA THR A 57 -3.23 -3.50 3.80
C THR A 57 -1.82 -3.18 3.30
N ALA A 58 -1.17 -2.22 3.93
CA ALA A 58 0.21 -1.88 3.66
C ALA A 58 0.89 -1.35 4.91
N ILE A 59 2.20 -1.44 4.90
CA ILE A 59 3.09 -0.82 5.88
C ILE A 59 4.10 0.07 5.16
N ALA A 60 4.68 1.03 5.89
CA ALA A 60 5.88 1.71 5.46
C ALA A 60 6.87 1.83 6.62
N PHE A 61 8.15 1.91 6.29
CA PHE A 61 9.24 2.04 7.24
C PHE A 61 10.11 3.22 6.83
N GLN A 62 10.41 4.10 7.79
CA GLN A 62 11.31 5.23 7.63
C GLN A 62 12.01 5.52 8.95
N ASP A 63 13.32 5.72 8.94
CA ASP A 63 14.13 6.19 10.09
C ASP A 63 13.89 5.36 11.36
N GLY A 64 13.84 4.03 11.23
CA GLY A 64 13.64 3.12 12.35
C GLY A 64 12.21 3.03 12.86
N LYS A 65 11.24 3.64 12.18
CA LYS A 65 9.83 3.66 12.57
C LYS A 65 8.95 2.97 11.54
N LEU A 66 8.07 2.10 12.04
CA LEU A 66 7.04 1.44 11.25
C LEU A 66 5.72 2.22 11.28
N TYR A 67 5.17 2.45 10.10
CA TYR A 67 3.87 3.07 9.86
C TYR A 67 2.92 2.01 9.33
N LYS A 68 1.72 1.94 9.91
CA LYS A 68 0.68 0.96 9.54
C LYS A 68 -0.66 1.65 9.33
N ASP A 69 -1.50 1.05 8.51
CA ASP A 69 -2.90 1.44 8.36
C ASP A 69 -3.81 0.23 8.62
N ARG A 70 -5.11 0.47 8.63
CA ARG A 70 -6.12 -0.57 8.79
C ARG A 70 -6.09 -1.58 7.65
N LYS A 71 -6.64 -2.74 7.88
CA LYS A 71 -6.99 -3.69 6.83
C LYS A 71 -8.32 -3.26 6.18
N TYR A 72 -8.35 -3.31 4.86
CA TYR A 72 -9.58 -3.17 4.07
C TYR A 72 -9.98 -4.55 3.57
N GLU A 73 -11.15 -5.02 3.99
CA GLU A 73 -11.75 -6.19 3.36
C GLU A 73 -12.39 -5.73 2.06
N VAL A 74 -11.94 -6.27 0.94
CA VAL A 74 -12.37 -5.86 -0.39
C VAL A 74 -12.99 -7.03 -1.15
N GLU A 75 -14.09 -6.74 -1.83
CA GLU A 75 -14.67 -7.62 -2.84
C GLU A 75 -14.02 -7.31 -4.19
N ILE A 76 -13.47 -8.34 -4.83
CA ILE A 76 -12.60 -8.15 -6.00
C ILE A 76 -13.44 -8.19 -7.26
N VAL A 77 -13.48 -7.08 -7.97
CA VAL A 77 -13.93 -6.99 -9.36
C VAL A 77 -12.74 -7.17 -10.29
N ASP A 78 -11.63 -6.45 -10.02
CA ASP A 78 -10.39 -6.56 -10.76
C ASP A 78 -9.19 -6.19 -9.90
N ARG A 79 -8.11 -6.98 -10.00
CA ARG A 79 -6.86 -6.79 -9.24
C ARG A 79 -5.82 -5.93 -9.96
N VAL A 80 -5.96 -5.82 -11.28
CA VAL A 80 -4.98 -5.10 -12.12
C VAL A 80 -4.98 -3.62 -11.74
N GLY A 81 -3.81 -3.01 -11.61
CA GLY A 81 -3.66 -1.61 -11.23
C GLY A 81 -3.76 -1.30 -9.73
N ALA A 82 -3.98 -2.29 -8.86
CA ALA A 82 -4.03 -2.05 -7.41
C ALA A 82 -2.67 -1.57 -6.85
N GLY A 83 -1.56 -2.15 -7.32
CA GLY A 83 -0.21 -1.71 -6.95
C GLY A 83 0.12 -0.29 -7.41
N ASP A 84 -0.27 0.05 -8.65
CA ASP A 84 -0.10 1.41 -9.19
C ASP A 84 -0.95 2.43 -8.43
N SER A 85 -2.17 2.04 -8.06
CA SER A 85 -3.04 2.85 -7.20
C SER A 85 -2.43 3.05 -5.81
N PHE A 86 -1.85 2.00 -5.22
CA PHE A 86 -1.12 2.15 -3.96
C PHE A 86 0.03 3.14 -4.11
N THR A 87 0.86 2.96 -5.12
CA THR A 87 2.03 3.81 -5.37
C THR A 87 1.65 5.28 -5.55
N SER A 88 0.65 5.56 -6.39
CA SER A 88 0.20 6.93 -6.66
C SER A 88 -0.45 7.57 -5.43
N GLY A 89 -1.29 6.84 -4.70
CA GLY A 89 -1.90 7.31 -3.46
C GLY A 89 -0.87 7.55 -2.37
N PHE A 90 0.11 6.65 -2.21
CA PHE A 90 1.21 6.80 -1.25
C PHE A 90 2.02 8.06 -1.54
N LEU A 91 2.46 8.25 -2.78
CA LEU A 91 3.22 9.43 -3.18
C LEU A 91 2.41 10.72 -3.01
N TYR A 92 1.13 10.71 -3.37
CA TYR A 92 0.24 11.85 -3.16
C TYR A 92 0.16 12.26 -1.68
N GLY A 93 -0.18 11.33 -0.79
CA GLY A 93 -0.31 11.60 0.64
C GLY A 93 1.00 12.04 1.28
N TRP A 94 2.10 11.34 0.96
CA TRP A 94 3.43 11.67 1.48
C TRP A 94 3.93 13.04 1.00
N ILE A 95 3.82 13.35 -0.28
CA ILE A 95 4.33 14.62 -0.83
C ILE A 95 3.52 15.80 -0.30
N ARG A 96 2.18 15.66 -0.27
CA ARG A 96 1.29 16.73 0.16
C ARG A 96 1.43 17.06 1.64
N GLU A 97 1.42 16.03 2.49
CA GLU A 97 1.38 16.20 3.94
C GLU A 97 2.78 16.14 4.60
N LYS A 98 3.82 15.73 3.84
CA LYS A 98 5.17 15.45 4.35
C LYS A 98 5.18 14.40 5.48
N ASP A 99 4.25 13.46 5.40
CA ASP A 99 3.98 12.46 6.44
C ASP A 99 3.82 11.08 5.80
N VAL A 100 4.69 10.13 6.20
CA VAL A 100 4.67 8.74 5.70
C VAL A 100 3.39 8.03 6.12
N GLN A 101 2.84 8.32 7.31
CA GLN A 101 1.55 7.75 7.75
C GLN A 101 0.42 8.16 6.80
N LYS A 102 0.42 9.40 6.33
CA LYS A 102 -0.53 9.87 5.30
C LYS A 102 -0.31 9.16 3.98
N GLY A 103 0.95 8.98 3.57
CA GLY A 103 1.28 8.17 2.40
C GLY A 103 0.65 6.77 2.48
N VAL A 104 0.86 6.05 3.58
CA VAL A 104 0.28 4.70 3.78
C VAL A 104 -1.25 4.73 3.72
N GLN A 105 -1.89 5.70 4.40
CA GLN A 105 -3.35 5.82 4.42
C GLN A 105 -3.96 6.06 3.03
N TYR A 106 -3.42 7.04 2.28
CA TYR A 106 -3.90 7.34 0.93
C TYR A 106 -3.63 6.19 -0.05
N GLY A 107 -2.42 5.61 -0.02
CA GLY A 107 -2.08 4.47 -0.88
C GLY A 107 -2.97 3.27 -0.61
N ASN A 108 -3.16 2.93 0.66
CA ASN A 108 -3.95 1.79 1.08
C ASN A 108 -5.44 1.93 0.70
N ALA A 109 -6.04 3.10 0.97
CA ALA A 109 -7.44 3.37 0.63
C ALA A 109 -7.66 3.38 -0.90
N PHE A 110 -6.76 4.01 -1.65
CA PHE A 110 -6.88 4.09 -3.11
C PHE A 110 -6.73 2.72 -3.78
N ALA A 111 -5.80 1.88 -3.29
CA ALA A 111 -5.67 0.51 -3.76
C ALA A 111 -6.89 -0.36 -3.40
N ALA A 112 -7.44 -0.20 -2.19
CA ALA A 112 -8.65 -0.91 -1.79
C ALA A 112 -9.84 -0.57 -2.71
N LEU A 113 -10.04 0.70 -3.02
CA LEU A 113 -11.07 1.16 -3.96
C LEU A 113 -10.83 0.62 -5.37
N LYS A 114 -9.56 0.52 -5.82
CA LYS A 114 -9.23 -0.02 -7.14
C LYS A 114 -9.74 -1.45 -7.34
N HIS A 115 -9.70 -2.29 -6.31
CA HIS A 115 -10.18 -3.67 -6.41
C HIS A 115 -11.66 -3.76 -6.80
N THR A 116 -12.45 -2.72 -6.57
CA THR A 116 -13.89 -2.67 -6.85
C THR A 116 -14.21 -2.10 -8.25
N VAL A 117 -13.20 -1.72 -9.02
CA VAL A 117 -13.33 -1.10 -10.35
C VAL A 117 -12.73 -2.02 -11.41
N PRO A 118 -13.43 -2.29 -12.52
CA PRO A 118 -12.90 -3.10 -13.61
C PRO A 118 -11.80 -2.38 -14.39
N GLY A 119 -10.89 -3.15 -14.99
CA GLY A 119 -9.77 -2.65 -15.76
C GLY A 119 -8.60 -2.19 -14.88
N ASP A 120 -7.53 -1.71 -15.47
CA ASP A 120 -6.30 -1.31 -14.79
C ASP A 120 -6.35 0.13 -14.25
N PHE A 121 -7.24 0.96 -14.77
CA PHE A 121 -7.36 2.37 -14.41
C PHE A 121 -8.26 2.56 -13.17
N ASN A 122 -7.80 3.40 -12.24
CA ASN A 122 -8.57 3.72 -11.04
C ASN A 122 -9.35 5.04 -11.24
N TRP A 123 -10.69 4.92 -11.32
CA TRP A 123 -11.60 6.05 -11.56
C TRP A 123 -12.06 6.75 -10.28
N ASN A 124 -11.65 6.27 -9.12
CA ASN A 124 -12.08 6.85 -7.85
C ASN A 124 -11.50 8.24 -7.64
N THR A 125 -12.33 9.13 -7.14
CA THR A 125 -11.99 10.52 -6.85
C THR A 125 -11.24 10.68 -5.53
N LEU A 126 -10.58 11.81 -5.33
CA LEU A 126 -9.94 12.14 -4.05
C LEU A 126 -10.94 12.13 -2.89
N GLU A 127 -12.16 12.63 -3.11
CA GLU A 127 -13.22 12.62 -2.08
C GLU A 127 -13.58 11.20 -1.65
N GLU A 128 -13.70 10.27 -2.59
CA GLU A 128 -13.96 8.86 -2.28
C GLU A 128 -12.82 8.23 -1.48
N VAL A 129 -11.57 8.53 -1.82
CA VAL A 129 -10.40 8.08 -1.06
C VAL A 129 -10.41 8.64 0.37
N GLU A 130 -10.67 9.94 0.54
CA GLU A 130 -10.74 10.58 1.85
C GLU A 130 -11.89 10.02 2.70
N ASN A 131 -13.04 9.74 2.09
CA ASN A 131 -14.17 9.10 2.76
C ASN A 131 -13.81 7.67 3.21
N GLN A 132 -13.10 6.93 2.37
CA GLN A 132 -12.61 5.59 2.72
C GLN A 132 -11.63 5.63 3.90
N ILE A 133 -10.71 6.59 3.94
CA ILE A 133 -9.78 6.81 5.07
C ILE A 133 -10.54 7.11 6.36
N LYS A 134 -11.60 7.91 6.31
CA LYS A 134 -12.44 8.26 7.46
C LYS A 134 -13.30 7.09 7.98
N GLY A 135 -13.35 5.98 7.25
CA GLY A 135 -14.15 4.80 7.61
C GLY A 135 -15.58 4.82 7.05
N GLY A 136 -15.87 5.72 6.13
CA GLY A 136 -17.02 5.61 5.25
C GLY A 136 -16.88 4.30 4.46
N GLY A 137 -17.77 3.33 4.67
CA GLY A 137 -17.75 2.09 3.90
C GLY A 137 -17.86 2.37 2.39
N LEU A 138 -17.63 1.36 1.56
CA LEU A 138 -17.75 1.37 0.09
C LEU A 138 -19.16 1.79 -0.43
N ARG A 139 -19.98 2.45 0.38
CA ARG A 139 -21.26 3.02 -0.01
C ARG A 139 -21.00 4.30 -0.77
N ILE A 140 -21.27 4.25 -2.08
CA ILE A 140 -21.40 5.43 -2.92
C ILE A 140 -22.48 6.32 -2.26
N SER A 141 -22.07 7.47 -1.75
CA SER A 141 -23.00 8.53 -1.36
C SER A 141 -23.63 9.06 -2.65
N ARG A 142 -24.90 8.74 -2.87
CA ARG A 142 -25.70 9.33 -3.96
C ARG A 142 -26.28 10.64 -3.50
#